data_547a47f856b6cec384d8b44bca4137a0
#
_entry.id   547a47f856b6cec384d8b44bca4137a0
#
_cell.length_a   1.000
_cell.length_b   1.000
_cell.length_c   1.000
_cell.angle_alpha   90.00
_cell.angle_beta   90.00
_cell.angle_gamma   90.00
#
_symmetry.space_group_name_H-M   'P 1'
#
loop_
_entity.id
_entity.type
_entity.pdbx_description
1 polymer ?
#
loop_
_entity_poly.entity_id
_entity_poly.type
_entity_poly.pdbx_seq_one_letter_code
_entity_poly.pdbx_strand_id
1 'polypeptide(L)'
;MNVKWMKRLAVTLLIFSFSQSLIFAENYPYRSDYLWLTVPNHADWLYKTGEKAKVEVTLCKYGIPQNVEVSYEIGQDMLPATSKGTVMLKNGRATIDMGTMKKPGFLDLRLKATIDGKTYDHHVKVGFSPEQLKPYTRNPADFDDFWQKVIDNARREVKREKLQVKCERVDKYSTDDVDCYLVKLHTDRQHSIYAYLTKPHLSPLTTHHSSQKYPVVLCPPGAGIKTIKEPMRNHYYAKNGFIRMEMEIHGLNPEMTTEQFQEISSAFSGENGYLENGLDCRDNYYMKHVYTACIRALDYLCSLPEWDGKNLFVQGGSQGGALSLITAGLDPRVTACVANHPALSDMAGYAETGRTGGYPHFHRENQMLTPEKIQTLQYYDVTNFARRIKCPVYLTWGYNDNVCPPTTSYIVWNLITAPKESLITPINEHWTTTDTNQGQMQWLKKQIR
;
A
#
# COMPACT_ATOMS: atom_id res chain seq x y z
N MET A 1 -36.81 -6.24 45.14
CA MET A 1 -36.12 -5.91 43.89
C MET A 1 -37.13 -5.92 42.76
N ASN A 2 -37.30 -4.82 42.02
CA ASN A 2 -38.49 -4.55 41.19
C ASN A 2 -38.35 -5.26 39.85
N VAL A 3 -39.29 -6.13 39.49
CA VAL A 3 -39.36 -6.97 38.28
C VAL A 3 -39.21 -6.10 36.97
N LYS A 4 -39.58 -4.83 36.99
CA LYS A 4 -39.37 -3.89 35.92
C LYS A 4 -37.91 -3.55 35.68
N TRP A 5 -37.06 -3.61 36.69
CA TRP A 5 -35.63 -3.32 36.60
C TRP A 5 -34.85 -4.50 35.99
N MET A 6 -35.24 -5.71 36.36
CA MET A 6 -34.66 -6.95 35.77
C MET A 6 -35.01 -7.10 34.27
N LYS A 7 -36.22 -6.72 33.85
CA LYS A 7 -36.56 -6.72 32.42
C LYS A 7 -35.80 -5.68 31.61
N ARG A 8 -35.50 -4.51 32.16
CA ARG A 8 -34.66 -3.50 31.52
C ARG A 8 -33.21 -3.93 31.42
N LEU A 9 -32.67 -4.58 32.48
CA LEU A 9 -31.30 -5.13 32.45
C LEU A 9 -31.14 -6.28 31.45
N ALA A 10 -32.14 -7.18 31.35
CA ALA A 10 -32.14 -8.27 30.36
C ALA A 10 -32.23 -7.76 28.91
N VAL A 11 -33.05 -6.72 28.65
CA VAL A 11 -33.16 -6.11 27.32
C VAL A 11 -31.87 -5.36 26.96
N THR A 12 -31.24 -4.67 27.90
CA THR A 12 -29.95 -3.97 27.68
C THR A 12 -28.81 -4.96 27.44
N LEU A 13 -28.77 -6.07 28.17
CA LEU A 13 -27.79 -7.15 27.93
C LEU A 13 -28.01 -7.87 26.60
N LEU A 14 -29.27 -8.08 26.17
CA LEU A 14 -29.60 -8.66 24.87
C LEU A 14 -29.21 -7.71 23.71
N ILE A 15 -29.42 -6.41 23.85
CA ILE A 15 -29.02 -5.42 22.85
C ILE A 15 -27.47 -5.34 22.77
N PHE A 16 -26.77 -5.42 23.90
CA PHE A 16 -25.31 -5.41 23.92
C PHE A 16 -24.70 -6.71 23.33
N SER A 17 -25.32 -7.86 23.56
CA SER A 17 -24.86 -9.13 22.95
C SER A 17 -25.16 -9.19 21.45
N PHE A 18 -26.28 -8.60 20.99
CA PHE A 18 -26.58 -8.49 19.57
C PHE A 18 -25.70 -7.50 18.81
N SER A 19 -25.30 -6.38 19.44
CA SER A 19 -24.38 -5.42 18.82
C SER A 19 -22.96 -5.97 18.73
N GLN A 20 -22.50 -6.76 19.70
CA GLN A 20 -21.17 -7.41 19.63
C GLN A 20 -21.13 -8.53 18.58
N SER A 21 -22.21 -9.30 18.41
CA SER A 21 -22.28 -10.32 17.36
C SER A 21 -22.34 -9.71 15.96
N LEU A 22 -22.95 -8.54 15.78
CA LEU A 22 -22.96 -7.81 14.50
C LEU A 22 -21.55 -7.25 14.15
N ILE A 23 -20.78 -6.76 15.13
CA ILE A 23 -19.42 -6.26 14.90
C ILE A 23 -18.47 -7.40 14.49
N PHE A 24 -18.61 -8.59 15.07
CA PHE A 24 -17.85 -9.78 14.65
C PHE A 24 -18.28 -10.32 13.29
N ALA A 25 -19.56 -10.13 12.90
CA ALA A 25 -20.04 -10.54 11.61
C ALA A 25 -19.54 -9.66 10.46
N GLU A 26 -19.12 -8.39 10.72
CA GLU A 26 -18.60 -7.49 9.68
C GLU A 26 -17.21 -7.86 9.16
N ASN A 27 -16.42 -8.63 9.91
CA ASN A 27 -15.06 -9.02 9.55
C ASN A 27 -14.97 -10.46 9.00
N TYR A 28 -16.07 -11.14 8.72
CA TYR A 28 -16.02 -12.49 8.16
C TYR A 28 -15.87 -12.43 6.64
N PRO A 29 -14.80 -12.97 6.04
CA PRO A 29 -14.54 -12.87 4.61
C PRO A 29 -15.53 -13.65 3.73
N TYR A 30 -16.38 -14.50 4.31
CA TYR A 30 -17.27 -15.42 3.60
C TYR A 30 -18.75 -15.05 3.78
N ARG A 31 -19.13 -13.84 3.34
CA ARG A 31 -20.54 -13.41 3.37
C ARG A 31 -21.31 -13.68 2.09
N SER A 32 -20.68 -14.27 1.10
CA SER A 32 -21.37 -14.65 -0.11
C SER A 32 -21.85 -16.09 -0.02
N ASP A 33 -23.11 -16.31 -0.36
CA ASP A 33 -23.68 -17.65 -0.52
C ASP A 33 -22.99 -18.41 -1.66
N TYR A 34 -22.36 -17.67 -2.58
CA TYR A 34 -21.69 -18.17 -3.75
C TYR A 34 -20.18 -17.95 -3.64
N LEU A 35 -19.42 -18.99 -3.96
CA LEU A 35 -17.97 -18.99 -3.99
C LEU A 35 -17.49 -19.31 -5.41
N TRP A 36 -16.66 -18.42 -5.97
CA TRP A 36 -15.91 -18.69 -7.17
C TRP A 36 -14.60 -19.42 -6.85
N LEU A 37 -14.28 -20.43 -7.66
CA LEU A 37 -12.97 -21.06 -7.69
C LEU A 37 -12.45 -20.95 -9.12
N THR A 38 -11.26 -20.39 -9.27
CA THR A 38 -10.57 -20.23 -10.55
C THR A 38 -9.19 -20.86 -10.46
N VAL A 39 -8.92 -21.82 -11.33
CA VAL A 39 -7.69 -22.60 -11.33
C VAL A 39 -7.04 -22.50 -12.71
N PRO A 40 -6.02 -21.63 -12.86
CA PRO A 40 -5.17 -21.65 -14.06
C PRO A 40 -4.46 -22.98 -14.25
N ASN A 41 -4.23 -23.39 -15.50
CA ASN A 41 -3.57 -24.66 -15.80
C ASN A 41 -2.05 -24.67 -15.47
N HIS A 42 -1.48 -23.55 -15.03
CA HIS A 42 -0.15 -23.46 -14.42
C HIS A 42 -0.29 -23.08 -12.94
N ALA A 43 0.39 -23.79 -12.06
CA ALA A 43 0.27 -23.61 -10.61
C ALA A 43 0.78 -22.26 -10.09
N ASP A 44 1.72 -21.63 -10.78
CA ASP A 44 2.26 -20.30 -10.49
C ASP A 44 1.51 -19.16 -11.21
N TRP A 45 0.51 -19.50 -12.04
CA TRP A 45 -0.27 -18.60 -12.89
C TRP A 45 0.57 -17.84 -13.93
N LEU A 46 1.75 -18.35 -14.27
CA LEU A 46 2.68 -17.74 -15.20
C LEU A 46 2.87 -18.57 -16.46
N TYR A 47 3.02 -17.91 -17.58
CA TYR A 47 3.15 -18.45 -18.93
C TYR A 47 4.27 -17.73 -19.68
N LYS A 48 4.83 -18.37 -20.67
CA LYS A 48 5.69 -17.70 -21.65
C LYS A 48 4.83 -16.95 -22.66
N THR A 49 5.35 -15.86 -23.21
CA THR A 49 4.71 -15.19 -24.36
C THR A 49 4.54 -16.19 -25.51
N GLY A 50 3.33 -16.22 -26.12
CA GLY A 50 2.95 -17.19 -27.14
C GLY A 50 2.33 -18.49 -26.61
N GLU A 51 2.49 -18.81 -25.34
CA GLU A 51 1.84 -19.96 -24.70
C GLU A 51 0.35 -19.68 -24.45
N LYS A 52 -0.49 -20.73 -24.38
CA LYS A 52 -1.93 -20.58 -24.14
C LYS A 52 -2.27 -20.80 -22.68
N ALA A 53 -2.95 -19.85 -22.09
CA ALA A 53 -3.51 -19.94 -20.75
C ALA A 53 -4.94 -20.48 -20.78
N LYS A 54 -5.26 -21.39 -19.86
CA LYS A 54 -6.61 -21.90 -19.63
C LYS A 54 -6.92 -21.82 -18.16
N VAL A 55 -8.18 -21.50 -17.84
CA VAL A 55 -8.66 -21.43 -16.46
C VAL A 55 -9.87 -22.33 -16.28
N GLU A 56 -9.80 -23.27 -15.35
CA GLU A 56 -10.98 -23.98 -14.88
C GLU A 56 -11.73 -23.03 -13.93
N VAL A 57 -13.02 -22.87 -14.18
CA VAL A 57 -13.91 -22.01 -13.41
C VAL A 57 -14.97 -22.87 -12.76
N THR A 58 -15.19 -22.68 -11.46
CA THR A 58 -16.24 -23.34 -10.69
C THR A 58 -17.02 -22.30 -9.92
N LEU A 59 -18.35 -22.43 -9.83
CA LEU A 59 -19.19 -21.65 -8.96
C LEU A 59 -19.95 -22.60 -8.02
N CYS A 60 -19.81 -22.39 -6.72
CA CYS A 60 -20.46 -23.19 -5.68
C CYS A 60 -21.44 -22.32 -4.86
N LYS A 61 -22.62 -22.88 -4.51
CA LYS A 61 -23.50 -22.35 -3.47
C LYS A 61 -23.41 -23.25 -2.25
N TYR A 62 -22.95 -22.71 -1.12
CA TYR A 62 -22.73 -23.50 0.12
C TYR A 62 -21.90 -24.78 -0.12
N GLY A 63 -20.89 -24.68 -0.98
CA GLY A 63 -20.04 -25.83 -1.35
C GLY A 63 -20.62 -26.75 -2.42
N ILE A 64 -21.85 -26.53 -2.89
CA ILE A 64 -22.53 -27.33 -3.92
C ILE A 64 -22.30 -26.68 -5.28
N PRO A 65 -21.66 -27.39 -6.26
CA PRO A 65 -21.45 -26.90 -7.60
C PRO A 65 -22.77 -26.51 -8.32
N GLN A 66 -22.78 -25.38 -9.00
CA GLN A 66 -23.96 -24.82 -9.67
C GLN A 66 -23.86 -24.95 -11.18
N ASN A 67 -24.91 -25.48 -11.82
CA ASN A 67 -25.07 -25.46 -13.26
C ASN A 67 -25.71 -24.14 -13.68
N VAL A 68 -24.92 -23.21 -14.15
CA VAL A 68 -25.37 -21.85 -14.50
C VAL A 68 -24.59 -21.33 -15.69
N GLU A 69 -25.19 -20.47 -16.49
CA GLU A 69 -24.50 -19.75 -17.54
C GLU A 69 -23.65 -18.64 -16.93
N VAL A 70 -22.39 -18.59 -17.34
CA VAL A 70 -21.41 -17.56 -16.93
C VAL A 70 -21.03 -16.75 -18.15
N SER A 71 -21.25 -15.45 -18.10
CA SER A 71 -20.65 -14.53 -19.07
C SER A 71 -19.22 -14.19 -18.65
N TYR A 72 -18.34 -14.04 -19.64
CA TYR A 72 -16.96 -13.69 -19.39
C TYR A 72 -16.44 -12.66 -20.38
N GLU A 73 -15.46 -11.88 -19.91
CA GLU A 73 -14.67 -10.95 -20.69
C GLU A 73 -13.20 -11.24 -20.47
N ILE A 74 -12.38 -11.16 -21.54
CA ILE A 74 -10.93 -11.31 -21.47
C ILE A 74 -10.30 -10.04 -22.04
N GLY A 75 -9.37 -9.46 -21.32
CA GLY A 75 -8.61 -8.30 -21.75
C GLY A 75 -7.24 -8.26 -21.12
N GLN A 76 -6.41 -7.32 -21.55
CA GLN A 76 -5.17 -7.05 -20.85
C GLN A 76 -5.47 -6.41 -19.50
N ASP A 77 -4.61 -6.66 -18.52
CA ASP A 77 -4.66 -6.07 -17.18
C ASP A 77 -4.99 -4.56 -17.22
N MET A 78 -6.04 -4.15 -16.49
CA MET A 78 -6.53 -2.77 -16.39
C MET A 78 -7.03 -2.13 -17.70
N LEU A 79 -7.15 -2.88 -18.79
CA LEU A 79 -7.60 -2.37 -20.09
C LEU A 79 -8.98 -2.95 -20.47
N PRO A 80 -9.68 -2.33 -21.45
CA PRO A 80 -10.91 -2.88 -21.97
C PRO A 80 -10.78 -4.31 -22.49
N ALA A 81 -11.87 -5.08 -22.38
CA ALA A 81 -11.90 -6.43 -22.89
C ALA A 81 -11.74 -6.48 -24.43
N THR A 82 -10.94 -7.40 -24.90
CA THR A 82 -10.73 -7.69 -26.33
C THR A 82 -11.53 -8.90 -26.80
N SER A 83 -12.03 -9.72 -25.88
CA SER A 83 -12.86 -10.89 -26.15
C SER A 83 -13.95 -11.04 -25.10
N LYS A 84 -15.13 -11.54 -25.51
CA LYS A 84 -16.28 -11.80 -24.65
C LYS A 84 -16.94 -13.10 -25.08
N GLY A 85 -17.59 -13.76 -24.13
CA GLY A 85 -18.35 -14.98 -24.41
C GLY A 85 -19.22 -15.41 -23.25
N THR A 86 -19.89 -16.54 -23.43
CA THR A 86 -20.63 -17.23 -22.38
C THR A 86 -20.23 -18.69 -22.35
N VAL A 87 -20.36 -19.32 -21.20
CA VAL A 87 -20.13 -20.74 -21.00
C VAL A 87 -21.12 -21.29 -19.98
N MET A 88 -21.68 -22.47 -20.27
CA MET A 88 -22.52 -23.19 -19.31
C MET A 88 -21.63 -24.04 -18.40
N LEU A 89 -21.69 -23.78 -17.08
CA LEU A 89 -21.04 -24.66 -16.10
C LEU A 89 -21.78 -25.99 -16.04
N LYS A 90 -21.10 -27.08 -16.37
CA LYS A 90 -21.63 -28.45 -16.27
C LYS A 90 -21.02 -29.12 -15.04
N ASN A 91 -21.87 -29.64 -14.16
CA ASN A 91 -21.45 -30.10 -12.83
C ASN A 91 -20.67 -28.98 -12.06
N GLY A 92 -21.12 -27.73 -12.26
CA GLY A 92 -20.53 -26.55 -11.65
C GLY A 92 -19.21 -26.08 -12.25
N ARG A 93 -18.74 -26.65 -13.36
CA ARG A 93 -17.40 -26.39 -13.92
C ARG A 93 -17.41 -26.11 -15.41
N ALA A 94 -16.47 -25.28 -15.84
CA ALA A 94 -16.08 -25.12 -17.25
C ALA A 94 -14.61 -24.69 -17.36
N THR A 95 -14.00 -24.96 -18.51
CA THR A 95 -12.66 -24.44 -18.84
C THR A 95 -12.79 -23.32 -19.85
N ILE A 96 -12.20 -22.17 -19.56
CA ILE A 96 -12.16 -21.01 -20.45
C ILE A 96 -10.74 -20.89 -21.01
N ASP A 97 -10.62 -20.84 -22.34
CA ASP A 97 -9.35 -20.54 -23.02
C ASP A 97 -9.16 -19.01 -23.00
N MET A 98 -8.18 -18.51 -22.25
CA MET A 98 -7.85 -17.10 -22.18
C MET A 98 -7.03 -16.61 -23.39
N GLY A 99 -6.58 -17.53 -24.22
CA GLY A 99 -5.68 -17.19 -25.34
C GLY A 99 -4.22 -17.03 -24.89
N THR A 100 -3.54 -16.08 -25.50
CA THR A 100 -2.10 -15.84 -25.30
C THR A 100 -1.77 -14.36 -25.44
N MET A 101 -0.58 -13.97 -24.96
CA MET A 101 0.00 -12.64 -25.21
C MET A 101 1.27 -12.78 -26.07
N LYS A 102 1.45 -11.85 -27.03
CA LYS A 102 2.65 -11.74 -27.87
C LYS A 102 3.73 -10.85 -27.22
N LYS A 103 3.36 -10.07 -26.20
CA LYS A 103 4.24 -9.19 -25.41
C LYS A 103 4.09 -9.54 -23.95
N PRO A 104 5.12 -9.27 -23.11
CA PRO A 104 5.01 -9.41 -21.66
C PRO A 104 3.85 -8.62 -21.07
N GLY A 105 3.13 -9.20 -20.10
CA GLY A 105 1.98 -8.57 -19.47
C GLY A 105 1.12 -9.53 -18.70
N PHE A 106 -0.10 -9.09 -18.38
CA PHE A 106 -1.12 -9.91 -17.73
C PHE A 106 -2.41 -9.90 -18.53
N LEU A 107 -3.09 -11.05 -18.63
CA LEU A 107 -4.48 -11.17 -19.06
C LEU A 107 -5.38 -11.28 -17.85
N ASP A 108 -6.52 -10.60 -17.91
CA ASP A 108 -7.58 -10.56 -16.91
C ASP A 108 -8.84 -11.24 -17.46
N LEU A 109 -9.25 -12.35 -16.85
CA LEU A 109 -10.52 -13.02 -17.08
C LEU A 109 -11.53 -12.52 -16.06
N ARG A 110 -12.56 -11.81 -16.51
CA ARG A 110 -13.65 -11.27 -15.69
C ARG A 110 -14.89 -12.12 -15.92
N LEU A 111 -15.49 -12.58 -14.83
CA LEU A 111 -16.58 -13.54 -14.81
C LEU A 111 -17.82 -12.91 -14.18
N LYS A 112 -19.00 -13.20 -14.73
CA LYS A 112 -20.30 -12.80 -14.15
C LYS A 112 -21.31 -13.92 -14.29
N ALA A 113 -22.00 -14.24 -13.20
CA ALA A 113 -23.18 -15.11 -13.17
C ALA A 113 -24.35 -14.36 -12.57
N THR A 114 -25.53 -14.41 -13.22
CA THR A 114 -26.76 -13.83 -12.68
C THR A 114 -27.68 -14.96 -12.24
N ILE A 115 -27.99 -15.00 -10.94
CA ILE A 115 -28.80 -16.04 -10.32
C ILE A 115 -29.89 -15.34 -9.48
N ASP A 116 -31.14 -15.69 -9.71
CA ASP A 116 -32.28 -15.10 -9.02
C ASP A 116 -32.26 -13.55 -9.05
N GLY A 117 -31.86 -12.97 -10.19
CA GLY A 117 -31.80 -11.52 -10.41
C GLY A 117 -30.61 -10.81 -9.75
N LYS A 118 -29.73 -11.53 -9.06
CA LYS A 118 -28.53 -10.99 -8.45
C LYS A 118 -27.29 -11.42 -9.24
N THR A 119 -26.39 -10.46 -9.48
CA THR A 119 -25.11 -10.71 -10.17
C THR A 119 -24.01 -11.00 -9.17
N TYR A 120 -23.23 -12.04 -9.47
CA TYR A 120 -22.01 -12.44 -8.76
C TYR A 120 -20.87 -12.35 -9.75
N ASP A 121 -19.89 -11.55 -9.44
CA ASP A 121 -18.72 -11.31 -10.27
C ASP A 121 -17.44 -11.82 -9.60
N HIS A 122 -16.45 -12.09 -10.42
CA HIS A 122 -15.12 -12.52 -10.02
C HIS A 122 -14.13 -12.25 -11.15
N HIS A 123 -12.83 -12.22 -10.85
CA HIS A 123 -11.82 -12.18 -11.89
C HIS A 123 -10.56 -12.94 -11.49
N VAL A 124 -9.76 -13.28 -12.48
CA VAL A 124 -8.45 -13.92 -12.31
C VAL A 124 -7.48 -13.43 -13.37
N LYS A 125 -6.29 -13.04 -12.94
CA LYS A 125 -5.23 -12.57 -13.83
C LYS A 125 -4.10 -13.59 -13.90
N VAL A 126 -3.58 -13.79 -15.12
CA VAL A 126 -2.44 -14.66 -15.40
C VAL A 126 -1.34 -13.87 -16.11
N GLY A 127 -0.08 -14.13 -15.75
CA GLY A 127 1.07 -13.40 -16.26
C GLY A 127 1.75 -14.10 -17.44
N PHE A 128 2.23 -13.32 -18.41
CA PHE A 128 3.00 -13.78 -19.57
C PHE A 128 4.38 -13.12 -19.55
N SER A 129 5.42 -13.89 -19.29
CA SER A 129 6.82 -13.45 -19.20
C SER A 129 6.98 -12.13 -18.42
N PRO A 130 6.36 -11.97 -17.21
CA PRO A 130 6.35 -10.68 -16.51
C PRO A 130 7.73 -10.21 -16.07
N GLU A 131 8.71 -11.13 -15.98
CA GLU A 131 10.12 -10.82 -15.72
C GLU A 131 10.77 -9.98 -16.83
N GLN A 132 10.13 -9.85 -18.00
CA GLN A 132 10.60 -9.06 -19.13
C GLN A 132 9.91 -7.68 -19.22
N LEU A 133 8.95 -7.39 -18.33
CA LEU A 133 8.29 -6.09 -18.29
C LEU A 133 9.28 -4.97 -18.02
N LYS A 134 9.15 -3.89 -18.79
CA LYS A 134 9.98 -2.68 -18.70
C LYS A 134 9.09 -1.45 -18.48
N PRO A 135 9.54 -0.42 -17.78
CA PRO A 135 8.77 0.79 -17.57
C PRO A 135 8.60 1.59 -18.88
N TYR A 136 7.46 2.27 -18.99
CA TYR A 136 7.28 3.38 -19.92
C TYR A 136 8.02 4.62 -19.42
N THR A 137 8.00 4.83 -18.11
CA THR A 137 8.62 5.97 -17.45
C THR A 137 10.12 6.01 -17.72
N ARG A 138 10.58 7.14 -18.25
CA ARG A 138 12.00 7.40 -18.54
C ARG A 138 12.74 7.81 -17.27
N ASN A 139 14.05 7.60 -17.26
CA ASN A 139 14.92 8.02 -16.16
C ASN A 139 15.63 9.33 -16.60
N PRO A 140 15.28 10.51 -16.03
CA PRO A 140 15.94 11.76 -16.38
C PRO A 140 17.41 11.77 -15.99
N ALA A 141 18.25 12.41 -16.81
CA ALA A 141 19.69 12.47 -16.55
C ALA A 141 20.04 13.28 -15.28
N ASP A 142 19.22 14.29 -14.97
CA ASP A 142 19.37 15.17 -13.80
C ASP A 142 18.52 14.72 -12.58
N PHE A 143 18.03 13.48 -12.56
CA PHE A 143 17.15 12.98 -11.51
C PHE A 143 17.79 13.06 -10.12
N ASP A 144 19.04 12.63 -10.00
CA ASP A 144 19.74 12.59 -8.72
C ASP A 144 20.07 14.00 -8.23
N ASP A 145 20.51 14.88 -9.12
CA ASP A 145 20.80 16.29 -8.82
C ASP A 145 19.53 17.03 -8.38
N PHE A 146 18.38 16.77 -9.05
CA PHE A 146 17.10 17.33 -8.67
C PHE A 146 16.74 16.96 -7.22
N TRP A 147 16.73 15.67 -6.89
CA TRP A 147 16.33 15.22 -5.56
C TRP A 147 17.34 15.60 -4.47
N GLN A 148 18.64 15.56 -4.76
CA GLN A 148 19.66 16.02 -3.82
C GLN A 148 19.44 17.50 -3.47
N LYS A 149 19.20 18.35 -4.47
CA LYS A 149 18.91 19.78 -4.26
C LYS A 149 17.63 19.99 -3.44
N VAL A 150 16.56 19.25 -3.71
CA VAL A 150 15.31 19.34 -2.96
C VAL A 150 15.52 19.01 -1.48
N ILE A 151 16.20 17.90 -1.19
CA ILE A 151 16.46 17.43 0.18
C ILE A 151 17.37 18.41 0.93
N ASP A 152 18.45 18.87 0.30
CA ASP A 152 19.37 19.81 0.93
C ASP A 152 18.74 21.14 1.23
N ASN A 153 17.84 21.63 0.35
CA ASN A 153 17.08 22.85 0.60
C ASN A 153 16.17 22.69 1.82
N ALA A 154 15.41 21.61 1.89
CA ALA A 154 14.51 21.35 3.01
C ALA A 154 15.28 21.29 4.36
N ARG A 155 16.38 20.55 4.40
CA ARG A 155 17.27 20.46 5.59
C ARG A 155 17.84 21.83 5.99
N ARG A 156 18.25 22.62 5.00
CA ARG A 156 18.80 23.98 5.22
C ARG A 156 17.76 24.93 5.77
N GLU A 157 16.54 24.91 5.24
CA GLU A 157 15.42 25.75 5.70
C GLU A 157 15.06 25.46 7.15
N VAL A 158 14.87 24.21 7.51
CA VAL A 158 14.57 23.80 8.90
C VAL A 158 15.66 24.25 9.88
N LYS A 159 16.93 24.10 9.48
CA LYS A 159 18.06 24.53 10.31
C LYS A 159 18.13 26.05 10.46
N ARG A 160 17.96 26.81 9.37
CA ARG A 160 17.99 28.26 9.34
C ARG A 160 16.91 28.88 10.19
N GLU A 161 15.67 28.38 10.06
CA GLU A 161 14.50 28.87 10.80
C GLU A 161 14.43 28.29 12.22
N LYS A 162 15.36 27.41 12.62
CA LYS A 162 15.40 26.75 13.95
C LYS A 162 14.09 26.08 14.31
N LEU A 163 13.43 25.46 13.32
CA LEU A 163 12.12 24.81 13.51
C LEU A 163 12.25 23.60 14.43
N GLN A 164 11.55 23.64 15.55
CA GLN A 164 11.62 22.62 16.59
C GLN A 164 10.64 21.48 16.31
N VAL A 165 11.06 20.27 16.63
CA VAL A 165 10.15 19.12 16.71
C VAL A 165 9.38 19.22 18.03
N LYS A 166 8.05 19.09 17.98
CA LYS A 166 7.23 18.88 19.17
C LYS A 166 6.98 17.37 19.33
N CYS A 167 7.20 16.88 20.53
CA CYS A 167 7.04 15.45 20.84
C CYS A 167 6.36 15.37 22.22
N GLU A 168 5.11 14.93 22.24
CA GLU A 168 4.27 14.91 23.44
C GLU A 168 3.81 13.47 23.71
N ARG A 169 3.94 13.00 24.95
CA ARG A 169 3.48 11.67 25.35
C ARG A 169 1.96 11.59 25.29
N VAL A 170 1.44 10.49 24.76
CA VAL A 170 0.01 10.21 24.64
C VAL A 170 -0.37 9.07 25.55
N ASP A 171 -0.80 9.38 26.77
CA ASP A 171 -1.07 8.37 27.80
C ASP A 171 -2.18 7.41 27.41
N LYS A 172 -3.23 7.88 26.72
CA LYS A 172 -4.35 7.03 26.24
C LYS A 172 -3.89 5.90 25.27
N TYR A 173 -2.72 6.05 24.65
CA TYR A 173 -2.14 5.06 23.75
C TYR A 173 -0.85 4.44 24.28
N SER A 174 -0.40 4.83 25.46
CA SER A 174 0.71 4.19 26.17
C SER A 174 0.19 3.02 27.01
N THR A 175 1.03 2.01 27.20
CA THR A 175 0.76 0.82 28.02
C THR A 175 1.95 0.56 28.93
N ASP A 176 1.87 -0.48 29.77
CA ASP A 176 3.00 -0.90 30.63
C ASP A 176 4.24 -1.31 29.80
N ASP A 177 4.04 -1.77 28.57
CA ASP A 177 5.10 -2.27 27.69
C ASP A 177 5.53 -1.28 26.59
N VAL A 178 4.71 -0.24 26.30
CA VAL A 178 4.90 0.63 25.14
C VAL A 178 4.60 2.08 25.48
N ASP A 179 5.54 2.96 25.18
CA ASP A 179 5.32 4.42 25.19
C ASP A 179 4.86 4.89 23.78
N CYS A 180 3.86 5.75 23.77
CA CYS A 180 3.35 6.42 22.56
C CYS A 180 3.51 7.93 22.67
N TYR A 181 3.99 8.54 21.59
CA TYR A 181 4.17 10.00 21.48
C TYR A 181 3.51 10.52 20.21
N LEU A 182 2.88 11.68 20.30
CA LEU A 182 2.50 12.48 19.14
C LEU A 182 3.66 13.41 18.78
N VAL A 183 4.14 13.27 17.55
CA VAL A 183 5.24 14.08 17.01
C VAL A 183 4.68 15.02 15.96
N LYS A 184 4.98 16.32 16.08
CA LYS A 184 4.85 17.30 14.99
C LYS A 184 6.23 17.63 14.48
N LEU A 185 6.48 17.37 13.20
CA LEU A 185 7.77 17.55 12.54
C LEU A 185 7.63 18.54 11.38
N HIS A 186 8.44 19.57 11.37
CA HIS A 186 8.58 20.46 10.21
C HIS A 186 9.43 19.78 9.12
N THR A 187 8.89 19.71 7.90
CA THR A 187 9.55 19.09 6.75
C THR A 187 10.34 20.10 5.93
N ASP A 188 9.83 21.32 5.87
CA ASP A 188 10.48 22.52 5.32
C ASP A 188 9.91 23.76 6.05
N ARG A 189 10.12 24.96 5.49
CA ARG A 189 9.63 26.22 6.07
C ARG A 189 8.10 26.31 6.15
N GLN A 190 7.40 25.71 5.19
CA GLN A 190 5.95 25.89 5.02
C GLN A 190 5.15 24.67 5.48
N HIS A 191 5.76 23.48 5.44
CA HIS A 191 5.06 22.24 5.68
C HIS A 191 5.50 21.55 6.98
N SER A 192 4.55 20.88 7.58
CA SER A 192 4.78 19.98 8.71
C SER A 192 3.93 18.72 8.56
N ILE A 193 4.32 17.68 9.27
CA ILE A 193 3.57 16.42 9.38
C ILE A 193 3.34 16.10 10.84
N TYR A 194 2.36 15.24 11.08
CA TYR A 194 2.15 14.58 12.36
C TYR A 194 2.45 13.09 12.26
N ALA A 195 2.88 12.52 13.36
CA ALA A 195 3.15 11.09 13.45
C ALA A 195 2.92 10.57 14.86
N TYR A 196 2.52 9.30 15.00
CA TYR A 196 2.68 8.58 16.24
C TYR A 196 4.02 7.84 16.24
N LEU A 197 4.80 8.10 17.31
CA LEU A 197 6.03 7.38 17.61
C LEU A 197 5.75 6.41 18.74
N THR A 198 5.88 5.11 18.50
CA THR A 198 5.74 4.08 19.52
C THR A 198 7.10 3.40 19.74
N LYS A 199 7.45 3.19 21.01
CA LYS A 199 8.69 2.54 21.41
C LYS A 199 8.48 1.63 22.63
N PRO A 200 9.32 0.59 22.82
CA PRO A 200 9.28 -0.22 24.03
C PRO A 200 9.41 0.65 25.27
N HIS A 201 8.57 0.39 26.28
CA HIS A 201 8.64 1.10 27.55
C HIS A 201 9.88 0.66 28.34
N LEU A 202 10.65 1.62 28.85
CA LEU A 202 11.79 1.38 29.70
C LEU A 202 11.33 1.43 31.16
N SER A 203 11.14 0.27 31.79
CA SER A 203 10.78 0.21 33.21
C SER A 203 11.88 0.82 34.09
N PRO A 204 11.54 1.74 35.02
CA PRO A 204 12.50 2.31 35.96
C PRO A 204 13.15 1.29 36.90
N LEU A 205 12.54 0.09 37.04
CA LEU A 205 13.01 -0.95 37.95
C LEU A 205 14.23 -1.73 37.42
N THR A 206 14.59 -1.55 36.16
CA THR A 206 15.74 -2.21 35.55
C THR A 206 16.88 -1.20 35.42
N THR A 207 17.73 -1.13 36.42
CA THR A 207 18.88 -0.20 36.54
C THR A 207 19.93 -0.31 35.41
N HIS A 208 19.77 -1.25 34.47
CA HIS A 208 20.65 -1.47 33.33
C HIS A 208 20.10 -0.99 31.98
N HIS A 209 18.92 -0.35 31.92
CA HIS A 209 18.24 -0.03 30.65
C HIS A 209 18.48 1.39 30.10
N SER A 210 19.19 2.26 30.77
CA SER A 210 19.51 3.61 30.25
C SER A 210 20.36 3.62 28.96
N SER A 211 20.85 2.45 28.55
CA SER A 211 21.67 2.26 27.33
C SER A 211 20.98 1.40 26.25
N GLN A 212 19.74 0.94 26.47
CA GLN A 212 19.11 0.04 25.48
C GLN A 212 18.77 0.81 24.19
N LYS A 213 19.17 0.24 23.08
CA LYS A 213 19.03 0.79 21.74
C LYS A 213 18.14 -0.14 20.89
N TYR A 214 17.42 0.46 19.95
CA TYR A 214 16.45 -0.25 19.14
C TYR A 214 16.62 0.06 17.65
N PRO A 215 16.33 -0.88 16.75
CA PRO A 215 16.10 -0.57 15.35
C PRO A 215 14.88 0.36 15.22
N VAL A 216 14.91 1.25 14.22
CA VAL A 216 13.80 2.15 13.94
C VAL A 216 13.15 1.80 12.61
N VAL A 217 11.83 2.01 12.52
CA VAL A 217 11.07 1.79 11.30
C VAL A 217 10.14 2.97 11.02
N LEU A 218 10.26 3.56 9.84
CA LEU A 218 9.32 4.55 9.30
C LEU A 218 8.21 3.85 8.56
N CYS A 219 6.96 4.24 8.85
CA CYS A 219 5.77 3.71 8.20
C CYS A 219 4.95 4.84 7.55
N PRO A 220 5.18 5.13 6.26
CA PRO A 220 4.39 6.08 5.50
C PRO A 220 2.97 5.57 5.25
N PRO A 221 1.97 6.48 5.04
CA PRO A 221 0.57 6.13 4.92
C PRO A 221 0.20 5.62 3.51
N GLY A 222 -0.89 4.84 3.44
CA GLY A 222 -1.62 4.61 2.20
C GLY A 222 -2.22 5.91 1.62
N ALA A 223 -2.76 5.83 0.41
CA ALA A 223 -3.36 6.99 -0.26
C ALA A 223 -4.62 7.51 0.45
N GLY A 224 -4.96 8.75 0.15
CA GLY A 224 -6.13 9.47 0.66
C GLY A 224 -5.79 10.50 1.72
N ILE A 225 -6.65 11.52 1.81
CA ILE A 225 -6.56 12.58 2.82
C ILE A 225 -7.20 12.06 4.10
N LYS A 226 -6.38 11.70 5.06
CA LYS A 226 -6.82 11.12 6.32
C LYS A 226 -5.83 11.41 7.45
N THR A 227 -6.37 11.54 8.65
CA THR A 227 -5.55 11.60 9.87
C THR A 227 -5.19 10.19 10.34
N ILE A 228 -4.14 10.09 11.14
CA ILE A 228 -3.86 8.90 11.93
C ILE A 228 -4.74 8.97 13.18
N LYS A 229 -5.88 8.28 13.20
CA LYS A 229 -6.82 8.34 14.34
C LYS A 229 -6.24 7.74 15.62
N GLU A 230 -5.47 6.70 15.48
CA GLU A 230 -4.82 5.95 16.56
C GLU A 230 -3.56 5.25 16.02
N PRO A 231 -2.56 4.99 16.87
CA PRO A 231 -1.39 4.25 16.43
C PRO A 231 -1.79 2.81 16.05
N MET A 232 -0.95 2.16 15.23
CA MET A 232 -1.21 0.81 14.72
C MET A 232 -1.61 -0.16 15.85
N ARG A 233 -2.61 -0.95 15.57
CA ARG A 233 -3.22 -1.91 16.48
C ARG A 233 -2.17 -2.71 17.28
N ASN A 234 -2.42 -2.80 18.59
CA ASN A 234 -1.66 -3.60 19.54
C ASN A 234 -0.17 -3.25 19.65
N HIS A 235 0.27 -2.11 19.14
CA HIS A 235 1.67 -1.70 19.19
C HIS A 235 2.66 -2.77 18.71
N TYR A 236 2.28 -3.47 17.64
CA TYR A 236 2.94 -4.70 17.18
C TYR A 236 4.45 -4.54 17.00
N TYR A 237 4.91 -3.42 16.43
CA TYR A 237 6.34 -3.17 16.22
C TYR A 237 7.08 -2.89 17.52
N ALA A 238 6.53 -2.06 18.41
CA ALA A 238 7.15 -1.76 19.69
C ALA A 238 7.26 -3.02 20.57
N LYS A 239 6.21 -3.84 20.62
CA LYS A 239 6.25 -5.15 21.30
C LYS A 239 7.24 -6.15 20.69
N ASN A 240 7.66 -5.93 19.46
CA ASN A 240 8.68 -6.73 18.80
C ASN A 240 10.09 -6.08 18.85
N GLY A 241 10.26 -5.05 19.68
CA GLY A 241 11.57 -4.43 19.94
C GLY A 241 12.00 -3.37 18.93
N PHE A 242 11.04 -2.71 18.24
CA PHE A 242 11.32 -1.62 17.30
C PHE A 242 10.78 -0.28 17.82
N ILE A 243 11.47 0.80 17.49
CA ILE A 243 10.85 2.13 17.51
C ILE A 243 10.16 2.31 16.16
N ARG A 244 8.84 2.59 16.18
CA ARG A 244 8.05 2.79 14.97
C ARG A 244 7.51 4.22 14.90
N MET A 245 7.70 4.85 13.74
CA MET A 245 7.07 6.13 13.42
C MET A 245 6.03 5.94 12.32
N GLU A 246 4.75 6.10 12.67
CA GLU A 246 3.63 6.09 11.74
C GLU A 246 3.24 7.53 11.43
N MET A 247 3.44 7.96 10.20
CA MET A 247 3.26 9.34 9.78
C MET A 247 2.03 9.55 8.91
N GLU A 248 1.45 10.76 8.95
CA GLU A 248 0.61 11.30 7.89
C GLU A 248 1.44 12.26 7.01
N ILE A 249 0.88 12.76 5.92
CA ILE A 249 1.62 13.49 4.89
C ILE A 249 0.98 14.83 4.49
N HIS A 250 -0.08 15.25 5.15
CA HIS A 250 -0.89 16.42 4.78
C HIS A 250 -0.85 17.53 5.85
N GLY A 251 -0.14 17.33 6.94
CA GLY A 251 -0.09 18.27 8.06
C GLY A 251 -1.35 18.23 8.95
N LEU A 252 -2.08 17.11 8.93
CA LEU A 252 -3.33 16.95 9.63
C LEU A 252 -3.11 16.44 11.06
N ASN A 253 -3.41 17.31 12.04
CA ASN A 253 -3.34 16.89 13.44
C ASN A 253 -4.34 15.76 13.73
N PRO A 254 -3.92 14.61 14.28
CA PRO A 254 -4.82 13.52 14.66
C PRO A 254 -5.93 13.92 15.63
N GLU A 255 -5.72 14.97 16.41
CA GLU A 255 -6.66 15.47 17.42
C GLU A 255 -7.62 16.55 16.91
N MET A 256 -7.57 16.89 15.60
CA MET A 256 -8.52 17.85 15.02
C MET A 256 -9.96 17.34 15.08
N THR A 257 -10.92 18.27 15.15
CA THR A 257 -12.34 17.93 15.10
C THR A 257 -12.74 17.46 13.69
N THR A 258 -13.89 16.80 13.60
CA THR A 258 -14.44 16.38 12.30
C THR A 258 -14.69 17.57 11.38
N GLU A 259 -15.15 18.70 11.93
CA GLU A 259 -15.42 19.94 11.18
C GLU A 259 -14.13 20.52 10.62
N GLN A 260 -13.07 20.62 11.43
CA GLN A 260 -11.75 21.08 11.00
C GLN A 260 -11.18 20.17 9.91
N PHE A 261 -11.34 18.86 10.05
CA PHE A 261 -10.92 17.89 9.02
C PHE A 261 -11.69 18.10 7.71
N GLN A 262 -13.01 18.27 7.77
CA GLN A 262 -13.84 18.51 6.58
C GLN A 262 -13.47 19.82 5.87
N GLU A 263 -13.22 20.89 6.61
CA GLU A 263 -12.78 22.16 6.06
C GLU A 263 -11.47 22.03 5.29
N ILE A 264 -10.46 21.39 5.90
CA ILE A 264 -9.14 21.23 5.28
C ILE A 264 -9.24 20.24 4.09
N SER A 265 -9.92 19.11 4.25
CA SER A 265 -10.03 18.10 3.22
C SER A 265 -10.80 18.59 1.98
N SER A 266 -11.75 19.50 2.16
CA SER A 266 -12.48 20.12 1.04
C SER A 266 -11.60 21.01 0.14
N ALA A 267 -10.45 21.48 0.63
CA ALA A 267 -9.48 22.22 -0.14
C ALA A 267 -8.75 21.33 -1.19
N PHE A 268 -8.80 20.03 -1.00
CA PHE A 268 -8.32 19.07 -1.98
C PHE A 268 -9.49 18.59 -2.86
N SER A 269 -9.30 18.55 -4.16
CA SER A 269 -10.35 18.14 -5.12
C SER A 269 -10.69 16.65 -5.01
N GLY A 270 -11.30 16.25 -3.90
CA GLY A 270 -11.59 14.85 -3.55
C GLY A 270 -10.44 14.15 -2.80
N GLU A 271 -10.68 12.92 -2.39
CA GLU A 271 -9.76 12.13 -1.52
C GLU A 271 -8.34 11.98 -2.08
N ASN A 272 -8.21 11.94 -3.40
CA ASN A 272 -6.94 11.75 -4.11
C ASN A 272 -6.52 12.98 -4.93
N GLY A 273 -7.21 14.10 -4.82
CA GLY A 273 -6.94 15.30 -5.63
C GLY A 273 -5.53 15.88 -5.44
N TYR A 274 -4.91 15.64 -4.30
CA TYR A 274 -3.51 16.02 -4.06
C TYR A 274 -2.53 15.34 -5.02
N LEU A 275 -2.87 14.20 -5.60
CA LEU A 275 -2.04 13.49 -6.59
C LEU A 275 -1.97 14.20 -7.95
N GLU A 276 -2.86 15.15 -8.20
CA GLU A 276 -2.85 15.98 -9.41
C GLU A 276 -2.34 17.40 -9.14
N ASN A 277 -2.27 17.79 -7.87
CA ASN A 277 -1.94 19.16 -7.49
C ASN A 277 -0.51 19.54 -7.89
N GLY A 278 -0.39 20.49 -8.81
CA GLY A 278 0.88 20.97 -9.35
C GLY A 278 1.59 20.01 -10.31
N LEU A 279 0.91 18.97 -10.80
CA LEU A 279 1.50 17.93 -11.66
C LEU A 279 2.05 18.45 -13.00
N ASP A 280 1.63 19.63 -13.45
CA ASP A 280 2.16 20.25 -14.68
C ASP A 280 3.60 20.74 -14.55
N CYS A 281 4.14 20.83 -13.33
CA CYS A 281 5.49 21.32 -13.07
C CYS A 281 6.18 20.54 -11.95
N ARG A 282 7.33 19.93 -12.25
CA ARG A 282 8.09 19.12 -11.29
C ARG A 282 8.45 19.87 -10.00
N ASP A 283 8.67 21.16 -10.07
CA ASP A 283 9.05 21.98 -8.91
C ASP A 283 7.86 22.34 -8.02
N ASN A 284 6.63 22.24 -8.54
CA ASN A 284 5.39 22.58 -7.84
C ASN A 284 4.53 21.36 -7.47
N TYR A 285 4.89 20.18 -7.96
CA TYR A 285 4.11 18.98 -7.71
C TYR A 285 4.01 18.65 -6.23
N TYR A 286 2.79 18.45 -5.74
CA TYR A 286 2.49 18.21 -4.33
C TYR A 286 3.32 17.10 -3.71
N MET A 287 3.58 16.04 -4.46
CA MET A 287 4.36 14.90 -3.98
C MET A 287 5.82 15.24 -3.65
N LYS A 288 6.32 16.41 -4.06
CA LYS A 288 7.68 16.85 -3.69
C LYS A 288 7.82 16.98 -2.17
N HIS A 289 6.88 17.66 -1.51
CA HIS A 289 6.95 17.78 -0.06
C HIS A 289 6.64 16.46 0.66
N VAL A 290 5.78 15.60 0.08
CA VAL A 290 5.49 14.26 0.65
C VAL A 290 6.76 13.41 0.70
N TYR A 291 7.54 13.36 -0.39
CA TYR A 291 8.79 12.59 -0.42
C TYR A 291 9.84 13.22 0.50
N THR A 292 9.92 14.54 0.51
CA THR A 292 10.76 15.29 1.45
C THR A 292 10.40 14.99 2.90
N ALA A 293 9.10 14.88 3.22
CA ALA A 293 8.62 14.55 4.56
C ALA A 293 9.12 13.18 5.03
N CYS A 294 9.14 12.18 4.17
CA CYS A 294 9.69 10.86 4.50
C CYS A 294 11.20 10.96 4.87
N ILE A 295 11.98 11.72 4.11
CA ILE A 295 13.41 11.93 4.41
C ILE A 295 13.60 12.69 5.73
N ARG A 296 12.79 13.72 5.98
CA ARG A 296 12.83 14.48 7.24
C ARG A 296 12.41 13.62 8.45
N ALA A 297 11.47 12.70 8.26
CA ALA A 297 11.10 11.71 9.27
C ALA A 297 12.27 10.77 9.59
N LEU A 298 13.05 10.33 8.58
CA LEU A 298 14.29 9.57 8.81
C LEU A 298 15.32 10.40 9.58
N ASP A 299 15.50 11.69 9.24
CA ASP A 299 16.41 12.57 9.97
C ASP A 299 16.05 12.65 11.45
N TYR A 300 14.75 12.74 11.77
CA TYR A 300 14.27 12.72 13.16
C TYR A 300 14.52 11.36 13.84
N LEU A 301 14.17 10.25 13.20
CA LEU A 301 14.41 8.91 13.75
C LEU A 301 15.89 8.67 14.04
N CYS A 302 16.78 9.11 13.16
CA CYS A 302 18.23 9.02 13.35
C CYS A 302 18.76 9.94 14.48
N SER A 303 17.99 10.93 14.91
CA SER A 303 18.35 11.81 16.03
C SER A 303 17.92 11.27 17.40
N LEU A 304 17.11 10.23 17.44
CA LEU A 304 16.61 9.67 18.69
C LEU A 304 17.75 9.04 19.50
N PRO A 305 17.86 9.36 20.79
CA PRO A 305 18.89 8.78 21.64
C PRO A 305 18.76 7.26 21.79
N GLU A 306 17.56 6.69 21.60
CA GLU A 306 17.31 5.26 21.69
C GLU A 306 17.54 4.50 20.37
N TRP A 307 17.81 5.18 19.26
CA TRP A 307 18.19 4.50 18.02
C TRP A 307 19.51 3.75 18.18
N ASP A 308 19.64 2.56 17.60
CA ASP A 308 20.83 1.72 17.68
C ASP A 308 22.01 2.19 16.80
N GLY A 309 21.78 3.25 16.00
CA GLY A 309 22.78 3.83 15.11
C GLY A 309 23.06 3.00 13.85
N LYS A 310 22.36 1.91 13.62
CA LYS A 310 22.65 0.95 12.53
C LYS A 310 21.42 0.61 11.72
N ASN A 311 20.31 0.30 12.37
CA ASN A 311 19.14 -0.31 11.73
C ASN A 311 18.05 0.73 11.51
N LEU A 312 17.94 1.20 10.27
CA LEU A 312 16.95 2.17 9.81
C LEU A 312 16.10 1.54 8.72
N PHE A 313 14.87 1.21 9.03
CA PHE A 313 13.96 0.48 8.15
C PHE A 313 12.82 1.36 7.67
N VAL A 314 12.24 0.99 6.52
CA VAL A 314 11.02 1.59 5.98
C VAL A 314 10.02 0.50 5.62
N GLN A 315 8.73 0.71 5.91
CA GLN A 315 7.69 -0.30 5.65
C GLN A 315 6.35 0.36 5.35
N GLY A 316 5.68 -0.06 4.29
CA GLY A 316 4.33 0.40 3.99
C GLY A 316 3.61 -0.41 2.93
N GLY A 317 2.31 -0.11 2.74
CA GLY A 317 1.47 -0.72 1.72
C GLY A 317 0.83 0.33 0.81
N SER A 318 0.54 -0.03 -0.43
CA SER A 318 -0.08 0.86 -1.42
C SER A 318 0.79 2.10 -1.66
N GLN A 319 0.27 3.31 -1.49
CA GLN A 319 1.09 4.52 -1.50
C GLN A 319 2.20 4.47 -0.43
N GLY A 320 1.94 3.91 0.75
CA GLY A 320 2.98 3.70 1.77
C GLY A 320 4.08 2.77 1.30
N GLY A 321 3.75 1.74 0.50
CA GLY A 321 4.73 0.87 -0.17
C GLY A 321 5.57 1.63 -1.20
N ALA A 322 4.93 2.49 -2.00
CA ALA A 322 5.60 3.40 -2.91
C ALA A 322 6.56 4.34 -2.15
N LEU A 323 6.07 5.01 -1.11
CA LEU A 323 6.86 5.93 -0.30
C LEU A 323 8.04 5.23 0.40
N SER A 324 7.87 3.94 0.78
CA SER A 324 8.97 3.14 1.34
C SER A 324 10.07 2.89 0.30
N LEU A 325 9.72 2.50 -0.93
CA LEU A 325 10.68 2.32 -2.02
C LEU A 325 11.35 3.63 -2.42
N ILE A 326 10.59 4.72 -2.48
CA ILE A 326 11.10 6.07 -2.76
C ILE A 326 12.10 6.50 -1.70
N THR A 327 11.75 6.33 -0.43
CA THR A 327 12.61 6.67 0.70
C THR A 327 13.91 5.87 0.67
N ALA A 328 13.83 4.55 0.41
CA ALA A 328 15.00 3.68 0.27
C ALA A 328 15.87 4.03 -0.95
N GLY A 329 15.26 4.55 -2.02
CA GLY A 329 15.98 5.01 -3.22
C GLY A 329 16.66 6.36 -3.05
N LEU A 330 16.12 7.23 -2.17
CA LEU A 330 16.64 8.57 -1.91
C LEU A 330 17.66 8.64 -0.77
N ASP A 331 17.53 7.77 0.23
CA ASP A 331 18.34 7.85 1.43
C ASP A 331 19.15 6.57 1.66
N PRO A 332 20.49 6.63 1.46
CA PRO A 332 21.35 5.46 1.61
C PRO A 332 21.51 4.98 3.07
N ARG A 333 20.99 5.73 4.06
CA ARG A 333 20.95 5.29 5.46
C ARG A 333 19.94 4.18 5.69
N VAL A 334 18.93 4.03 4.80
CA VAL A 334 17.95 2.94 4.90
C VAL A 334 18.66 1.60 4.72
N THR A 335 18.46 0.70 5.69
CA THR A 335 19.16 -0.59 5.75
C THR A 335 18.28 -1.78 5.37
N ALA A 336 16.96 -1.61 5.34
CA ALA A 336 16.00 -2.57 4.75
C ALA A 336 14.66 -1.89 4.40
N CYS A 337 14.02 -2.38 3.35
CA CYS A 337 12.74 -1.86 2.85
C CYS A 337 11.72 -2.98 2.68
N VAL A 338 10.52 -2.79 3.23
CA VAL A 338 9.36 -3.66 3.01
C VAL A 338 8.28 -2.87 2.29
N ALA A 339 7.81 -3.36 1.15
CA ALA A 339 6.75 -2.72 0.38
C ALA A 339 5.67 -3.73 -0.03
N ASN A 340 4.41 -3.38 0.23
CA ASN A 340 3.26 -4.16 -0.20
C ASN A 340 2.60 -3.48 -1.39
N HIS A 341 2.30 -4.21 -2.45
CA HIS A 341 1.56 -3.76 -3.64
C HIS A 341 1.76 -2.25 -3.90
N PRO A 342 3.00 -1.83 -4.26
CA PRO A 342 3.36 -0.41 -4.30
C PRO A 342 2.58 0.35 -5.37
N ALA A 343 1.96 1.47 -4.98
CA ALA A 343 1.35 2.44 -5.88
C ALA A 343 2.41 3.29 -6.62
N LEU A 344 2.00 4.31 -7.35
CA LEU A 344 2.85 5.31 -8.00
C LEU A 344 3.96 4.71 -8.90
N SER A 345 3.68 3.56 -9.50
CA SER A 345 4.64 2.75 -10.26
C SER A 345 4.26 2.73 -11.73
N ASP A 346 5.12 3.22 -12.61
CA ASP A 346 4.88 3.38 -14.06
C ASP A 346 3.56 4.12 -14.37
N MET A 347 3.32 5.21 -13.61
CA MET A 347 2.06 5.97 -13.65
C MET A 347 1.73 6.48 -15.05
N ALA A 348 2.74 6.85 -15.84
CA ALA A 348 2.59 7.33 -17.20
C ALA A 348 2.40 6.20 -18.23
N GLY A 349 2.30 4.93 -17.82
CA GLY A 349 2.17 3.78 -18.72
C GLY A 349 0.98 3.89 -19.69
N TYR A 350 -0.15 4.44 -19.24
CA TYR A 350 -1.33 4.67 -20.06
C TYR A 350 -1.14 5.68 -21.21
N ALA A 351 -0.03 6.42 -21.24
CA ALA A 351 0.29 7.30 -22.38
C ALA A 351 0.62 6.51 -23.66
N GLU A 352 1.02 5.25 -23.53
CA GLU A 352 1.19 4.32 -24.65
C GLU A 352 -0.11 3.53 -24.86
N THR A 353 -0.65 3.55 -26.07
CA THR A 353 -1.88 2.83 -26.40
C THR A 353 -1.72 1.31 -26.17
N GLY A 354 -2.69 0.71 -25.48
CA GLY A 354 -2.70 -0.71 -25.17
C GLY A 354 -1.71 -1.10 -24.09
N ARG A 355 -1.25 -0.15 -23.25
CA ARG A 355 -0.35 -0.40 -22.14
C ARG A 355 -1.01 -0.08 -20.82
N THR A 356 -0.83 -0.95 -19.85
CA THR A 356 -1.22 -0.75 -18.46
C THR A 356 -0.29 0.23 -17.77
N GLY A 357 -0.86 1.18 -17.02
CA GLY A 357 -0.15 2.07 -16.10
C GLY A 357 -0.57 1.81 -14.66
N GLY A 358 0.12 2.42 -13.70
CA GLY A 358 -0.15 2.27 -12.29
C GLY A 358 -1.09 3.29 -11.70
N TYR A 359 -1.49 3.03 -10.43
CA TYR A 359 -2.21 3.99 -9.60
C TYR A 359 -1.46 5.34 -9.56
N PRO A 360 -2.16 6.50 -9.65
CA PRO A 360 -3.61 6.69 -9.54
C PRO A 360 -4.40 6.56 -10.84
N HIS A 361 -3.89 5.88 -11.85
CA HIS A 361 -4.55 5.61 -13.12
C HIS A 361 -4.84 6.88 -13.94
N PHE A 362 -3.82 7.67 -14.19
CA PHE A 362 -3.88 8.80 -15.09
C PHE A 362 -4.06 8.33 -16.54
N HIS A 363 -5.29 8.40 -17.05
CA HIS A 363 -5.62 7.96 -18.40
C HIS A 363 -5.42 9.08 -19.42
N ARG A 364 -4.89 8.73 -20.58
CA ARG A 364 -4.69 9.67 -21.69
C ARG A 364 -6.01 10.13 -22.30
N GLU A 365 -6.97 9.22 -22.41
CA GLU A 365 -8.29 9.49 -22.99
C GLU A 365 -9.07 10.56 -22.21
N ASN A 366 -8.83 10.67 -20.92
CA ASN A 366 -9.42 11.67 -20.04
C ASN A 366 -8.62 13.00 -20.02
N GLN A 367 -7.63 13.15 -20.92
CA GLN A 367 -6.71 14.30 -20.97
C GLN A 367 -5.91 14.53 -19.65
N MET A 368 -5.86 13.52 -18.78
CA MET A 368 -5.10 13.59 -17.52
C MET A 368 -3.58 13.54 -17.74
N LEU A 369 -3.10 12.93 -18.85
CA LEU A 369 -1.68 12.83 -19.19
C LEU A 369 -1.34 13.76 -20.35
N THR A 370 -0.91 14.99 -20.03
CA THR A 370 -0.26 15.90 -20.99
C THR A 370 1.26 15.62 -21.06
N PRO A 371 1.98 16.12 -22.10
CA PRO A 371 3.44 15.99 -22.17
C PRO A 371 4.16 16.52 -20.91
N GLU A 372 3.71 17.65 -20.36
CA GLU A 372 4.27 18.29 -19.17
C GLU A 372 4.08 17.39 -17.93
N LYS A 373 2.88 16.84 -17.75
CA LYS A 373 2.58 15.89 -16.65
C LYS A 373 3.40 14.62 -16.77
N ILE A 374 3.53 14.06 -17.97
CA ILE A 374 4.40 12.90 -18.23
C ILE A 374 5.85 13.22 -17.88
N GLN A 375 6.34 14.41 -18.23
CA GLN A 375 7.68 14.84 -17.87
C GLN A 375 7.87 14.98 -16.37
N THR A 376 6.90 15.56 -15.66
CA THR A 376 6.90 15.66 -14.19
C THR A 376 6.93 14.28 -13.55
N LEU A 377 6.04 13.37 -13.98
CA LEU A 377 5.98 12.01 -13.42
C LEU A 377 7.30 11.26 -13.51
N GLN A 378 8.18 11.55 -14.47
CA GLN A 378 9.51 10.92 -14.55
C GLN A 378 10.36 11.16 -13.30
N TYR A 379 10.15 12.27 -12.58
CA TYR A 379 10.87 12.58 -11.36
C TYR A 379 10.21 11.99 -10.10
N TYR A 380 8.97 11.52 -10.19
CA TYR A 380 8.18 11.10 -9.04
C TYR A 380 7.74 9.63 -9.07
N ASP A 381 7.98 8.95 -10.19
CA ASP A 381 7.61 7.56 -10.37
C ASP A 381 8.54 6.60 -9.61
N VAL A 382 7.95 5.65 -8.89
CA VAL A 382 8.68 4.63 -8.11
C VAL A 382 9.74 3.91 -8.95
N THR A 383 9.50 3.71 -10.24
CA THR A 383 10.43 3.00 -11.14
C THR A 383 11.84 3.62 -11.15
N ASN A 384 11.94 4.94 -11.02
CA ASN A 384 13.24 5.62 -11.00
C ASN A 384 13.93 5.56 -9.63
N PHE A 385 13.17 5.50 -8.55
CA PHE A 385 13.74 5.26 -7.22
C PHE A 385 14.17 3.79 -7.04
N ALA A 386 13.39 2.84 -7.55
CA ALA A 386 13.70 1.41 -7.50
C ALA A 386 15.08 1.07 -8.06
N ARG A 387 15.51 1.76 -9.14
CA ARG A 387 16.86 1.65 -9.73
C ARG A 387 17.99 2.03 -8.76
N ARG A 388 17.69 2.83 -7.74
CA ARG A 388 18.67 3.46 -6.82
C ARG A 388 18.75 2.78 -5.46
N ILE A 389 17.83 1.87 -5.17
CA ILE A 389 17.81 1.14 -3.89
C ILE A 389 19.06 0.29 -3.75
N LYS A 390 19.72 0.38 -2.60
CA LYS A 390 20.93 -0.39 -2.27
C LYS A 390 20.73 -1.39 -1.13
N CYS A 391 19.73 -1.16 -0.27
CA CYS A 391 19.42 -2.04 0.84
C CYS A 391 18.58 -3.26 0.38
N PRO A 392 18.55 -4.36 1.15
CA PRO A 392 17.61 -5.47 0.90
C PRO A 392 16.16 -5.01 0.85
N VAL A 393 15.38 -5.60 -0.06
CA VAL A 393 13.95 -5.30 -0.26
C VAL A 393 13.12 -6.56 -0.11
N TYR A 394 12.00 -6.45 0.62
CA TYR A 394 10.94 -7.46 0.65
C TYR A 394 9.69 -6.87 0.00
N LEU A 395 9.31 -7.40 -1.16
CA LEU A 395 8.18 -6.91 -1.94
C LEU A 395 7.05 -7.95 -1.98
N THR A 396 5.81 -7.53 -1.72
CA THR A 396 4.65 -8.42 -1.79
C THR A 396 3.56 -7.83 -2.67
N TRP A 397 2.90 -8.67 -3.46
CA TRP A 397 1.74 -8.29 -4.28
C TRP A 397 0.87 -9.48 -4.66
N GLY A 398 -0.36 -9.20 -5.09
CA GLY A 398 -1.28 -10.16 -5.69
C GLY A 398 -1.41 -9.95 -7.20
N TYR A 399 -1.87 -10.98 -7.92
CA TYR A 399 -2.13 -10.82 -9.36
C TYR A 399 -3.50 -10.18 -9.64
N ASN A 400 -4.48 -10.43 -8.77
CA ASN A 400 -5.83 -9.90 -8.95
C ASN A 400 -6.00 -8.43 -8.50
N ASP A 401 -4.91 -7.75 -8.13
CA ASP A 401 -4.97 -6.35 -7.70
C ASP A 401 -5.35 -5.42 -8.88
N ASN A 402 -6.48 -4.70 -8.72
CA ASN A 402 -6.98 -3.69 -9.66
C ASN A 402 -6.66 -2.26 -9.22
N VAL A 403 -6.02 -2.08 -8.07
CA VAL A 403 -5.56 -0.77 -7.60
C VAL A 403 -4.08 -0.56 -7.94
N CYS A 404 -3.23 -1.53 -7.55
CA CYS A 404 -1.81 -1.54 -7.90
C CYS A 404 -1.53 -2.80 -8.74
N PRO A 405 -1.75 -2.75 -10.06
CA PRO A 405 -1.81 -3.93 -10.89
C PRO A 405 -0.49 -4.71 -10.93
N PRO A 406 -0.54 -6.05 -11.10
CA PRO A 406 0.66 -6.89 -11.11
C PRO A 406 1.66 -6.49 -12.19
N THR A 407 1.19 -5.93 -13.32
CA THR A 407 2.04 -5.39 -14.37
C THR A 407 3.04 -4.38 -13.82
N THR A 408 2.58 -3.42 -13.01
CA THR A 408 3.46 -2.37 -12.46
C THR A 408 4.29 -2.86 -11.28
N SER A 409 3.77 -3.79 -10.48
CA SER A 409 4.54 -4.44 -9.41
C SER A 409 5.73 -5.21 -9.95
N TYR A 410 5.56 -5.95 -11.05
CA TYR A 410 6.66 -6.63 -11.74
C TYR A 410 7.67 -5.66 -12.38
N ILE A 411 7.20 -4.53 -12.94
CA ILE A 411 8.11 -3.50 -13.45
C ILE A 411 9.05 -3.01 -12.35
N VAL A 412 8.50 -2.69 -11.17
CA VAL A 412 9.30 -2.28 -10.01
C VAL A 412 10.24 -3.39 -9.57
N TRP A 413 9.73 -4.63 -9.42
CA TRP A 413 10.54 -5.79 -9.08
C TRP A 413 11.73 -5.98 -10.01
N ASN A 414 11.50 -5.89 -11.32
CA ASN A 414 12.54 -6.10 -12.33
C ASN A 414 13.65 -5.03 -12.27
N LEU A 415 13.32 -3.81 -11.81
CA LEU A 415 14.27 -2.69 -11.72
C LEU A 415 15.15 -2.71 -10.47
N ILE A 416 14.71 -3.34 -9.39
CA ILE A 416 15.49 -3.46 -8.16
C ILE A 416 16.66 -4.41 -8.40
N THR A 417 17.89 -3.92 -8.27
CA THR A 417 19.13 -4.70 -8.40
C THR A 417 19.75 -5.10 -7.07
N ALA A 418 19.33 -4.48 -5.96
CA ALA A 418 19.72 -4.86 -4.61
C ALA A 418 19.21 -6.26 -4.25
N PRO A 419 19.73 -6.91 -3.20
CA PRO A 419 19.17 -8.15 -2.68
C PRO A 419 17.66 -8.01 -2.45
N LYS A 420 16.87 -8.93 -2.97
CA LYS A 420 15.42 -8.84 -2.89
C LYS A 420 14.77 -10.19 -2.70
N GLU A 421 13.72 -10.20 -1.91
CA GLU A 421 12.84 -11.34 -1.69
C GLU A 421 11.41 -10.92 -1.95
N SER A 422 10.56 -11.84 -2.37
CA SER A 422 9.14 -11.57 -2.61
C SER A 422 8.25 -12.65 -2.04
N LEU A 423 7.05 -12.23 -1.62
CA LEU A 423 5.92 -13.13 -1.41
C LEU A 423 4.80 -12.68 -2.35
N ILE A 424 4.57 -13.50 -3.37
CA ILE A 424 3.48 -13.29 -4.31
C ILE A 424 2.32 -14.17 -3.89
N THR A 425 1.13 -13.57 -3.74
CA THR A 425 -0.10 -14.28 -3.45
C THR A 425 -1.04 -14.09 -4.64
N PRO A 426 -1.05 -15.00 -5.64
CA PRO A 426 -1.72 -14.77 -6.93
C PRO A 426 -3.19 -14.41 -6.81
N ILE A 427 -3.91 -15.01 -5.86
CA ILE A 427 -5.35 -14.77 -5.64
C ILE A 427 -5.65 -13.39 -5.02
N ASN A 428 -4.69 -12.75 -4.36
CA ASN A 428 -4.96 -11.50 -3.67
C ASN A 428 -5.23 -10.36 -4.65
N GLU A 429 -6.21 -9.55 -4.27
CA GLU A 429 -6.44 -8.20 -4.76
C GLU A 429 -5.59 -7.20 -3.96
N HIS A 430 -6.10 -5.99 -3.68
CA HIS A 430 -5.38 -4.93 -2.95
C HIS A 430 -5.39 -5.14 -1.43
N TRP A 431 -4.95 -6.30 -0.95
CA TRP A 431 -4.88 -6.65 0.47
C TRP A 431 -3.77 -7.68 0.75
N THR A 432 -3.39 -7.79 2.03
CA THR A 432 -2.39 -8.75 2.52
C THR A 432 -2.99 -9.70 3.54
N THR A 433 -2.46 -10.92 3.63
CA THR A 433 -2.84 -11.90 4.64
C THR A 433 -2.13 -11.64 5.96
N THR A 434 -2.61 -12.27 7.04
CA THR A 434 -1.91 -12.29 8.33
C THR A 434 -0.51 -12.89 8.18
N ASP A 435 -0.38 -13.96 7.40
CA ASP A 435 0.91 -14.65 7.15
C ASP A 435 1.89 -13.73 6.43
N THR A 436 1.41 -12.90 5.48
CA THR A 436 2.24 -11.87 4.85
C THR A 436 2.81 -10.91 5.88
N ASN A 437 1.98 -10.38 6.78
CA ASN A 437 2.40 -9.43 7.79
C ASN A 437 3.38 -10.04 8.81
N GLN A 438 3.15 -11.30 9.21
CA GLN A 438 4.07 -12.03 10.09
C GLN A 438 5.39 -12.32 9.41
N GLY A 439 5.36 -12.74 8.15
CA GLY A 439 6.55 -12.98 7.34
C GLY A 439 7.42 -11.73 7.20
N GLN A 440 6.82 -10.57 7.00
CA GLN A 440 7.52 -9.28 6.93
C GLN A 440 8.24 -8.92 8.24
N MET A 441 7.57 -9.10 9.39
CA MET A 441 8.21 -8.86 10.69
C MET A 441 9.39 -9.82 10.92
N GLN A 442 9.23 -11.10 10.59
CA GLN A 442 10.32 -12.07 10.71
C GLN A 442 11.47 -11.71 9.77
N TRP A 443 11.16 -11.27 8.55
CA TRP A 443 12.17 -10.84 7.60
C TRP A 443 12.93 -9.60 8.10
N LEU A 444 12.23 -8.57 8.61
CA LEU A 444 12.86 -7.39 9.21
C LEU A 444 13.78 -7.76 10.38
N LYS A 445 13.36 -8.68 11.25
CA LYS A 445 14.21 -9.16 12.35
C LYS A 445 15.52 -9.80 11.86
N LYS A 446 15.49 -10.49 10.72
CA LYS A 446 16.70 -11.06 10.10
C LYS A 446 17.64 -9.99 9.51
N GLN A 447 17.14 -8.78 9.23
CA GLN A 447 17.96 -7.68 8.71
C GLN A 447 18.64 -6.88 9.82
N ILE A 448 18.34 -7.11 11.10
CA ILE A 448 19.01 -6.44 12.24
C ILE A 448 20.47 -6.85 12.28
N ARG A 449 21.39 -5.84 12.30
CA ARG A 449 22.85 -5.99 12.27
C ARG A 449 23.47 -5.75 13.64
#